data_28538a20b5664589153273abf6349c30
#
_entry.id   28538a20b5664589153273abf6349c30
#
_cell.length_a   1.000
_cell.length_b   1.000
_cell.length_c   1.000
_cell.angle_alpha   90.00
_cell.angle_beta   90.00
_cell.angle_gamma   90.00
#
_symmetry.space_group_name_H-M   'P 1'
#
loop_
_entity.id
_entity.type
_entity.pdbx_description
1 polymer ?
#
loop_
_entity_poly.entity_id
_entity_poly.type
_entity_poly.pdbx_seq_one_letter_code
_entity_poly.pdbx_strand_id
1 'polypeptide(L)'
;PANFGRLCSKGSSLHLSASASVTLQTRLLQPTRRTRRGEAAQPVRWDSALDLAAEQFARIITEHGPDAVGFYLSGQLLTEDYYVFNKLAKGLIGTNNVDTNSRLCMSSAVAGYKATLGADAPPACYDDLNHAHTLFIAGSNTAFAHPVLMRRIEDAKRANPALRIIVVDPRRTETAEAADLH
;
A
#
# COMPACT_ATOMS: atom_id res chain seq x y z
N PRO A 1 -0.72 -20.30 -9.63
CA PRO A 1 -0.90 -18.91 -9.22
C PRO A 1 -1.84 -18.80 -8.03
N ALA A 2 -1.55 -17.89 -7.09
CA ALA A 2 -2.27 -17.79 -5.82
C ALA A 2 -3.75 -17.39 -5.97
N ASN A 3 -4.11 -16.73 -7.06
CA ASN A 3 -5.48 -16.28 -7.33
C ASN A 3 -6.31 -17.25 -8.19
N PHE A 4 -5.73 -18.33 -8.69
CA PHE A 4 -6.36 -19.30 -9.62
C PHE A 4 -7.07 -18.63 -10.81
N GLY A 5 -6.49 -17.56 -11.36
CA GLY A 5 -7.07 -16.79 -12.46
C GLY A 5 -8.21 -15.84 -12.08
N ARG A 6 -8.55 -15.72 -10.79
CA ARG A 6 -9.63 -14.82 -10.33
C ARG A 6 -9.11 -13.40 -10.16
N LEU A 7 -9.91 -12.44 -10.56
CA LEU A 7 -9.68 -11.01 -10.39
C LEU A 7 -10.88 -10.37 -9.69
N CYS A 8 -10.63 -9.31 -8.95
CA CYS A 8 -11.67 -8.38 -8.52
C CYS A 8 -11.81 -7.24 -9.53
N SER A 9 -12.78 -6.36 -9.32
CA SER A 9 -13.01 -5.19 -10.20
C SER A 9 -11.76 -4.34 -10.41
N LYS A 10 -10.93 -4.16 -9.37
CA LYS A 10 -9.66 -3.41 -9.46
C LYS A 10 -8.67 -4.07 -10.45
N GLY A 11 -8.48 -5.38 -10.31
CA GLY A 11 -7.57 -6.13 -11.18
C GLY A 11 -8.08 -6.24 -12.61
N SER A 12 -9.38 -6.44 -12.81
CA SER A 12 -9.98 -6.55 -14.15
C SER A 12 -10.00 -5.24 -14.92
N SER A 13 -10.03 -4.09 -14.22
CA SER A 13 -10.03 -2.75 -14.84
C SER A 13 -8.66 -2.06 -14.84
N LEU A 14 -7.60 -2.71 -14.33
CA LEU A 14 -6.28 -2.10 -14.20
C LEU A 14 -5.70 -1.61 -15.54
N HIS A 15 -5.98 -2.32 -16.63
CA HIS A 15 -5.55 -1.93 -17.97
C HIS A 15 -6.08 -0.56 -18.41
N LEU A 16 -7.24 -0.12 -17.88
CA LEU A 16 -7.80 1.19 -18.17
C LEU A 16 -6.93 2.32 -17.60
N SER A 17 -6.27 2.10 -16.48
CA SER A 17 -5.36 3.10 -15.89
C SER A 17 -4.11 3.35 -16.72
N ALA A 18 -3.72 2.40 -17.58
CA ALA A 18 -2.63 2.56 -18.55
C ALA A 18 -3.09 3.11 -19.90
N SER A 19 -4.40 3.28 -20.11
CA SER A 19 -4.94 3.82 -21.36
C SER A 19 -4.61 5.30 -21.50
N ALA A 20 -4.05 5.69 -22.65
CA ALA A 20 -3.77 7.09 -22.96
C ALA A 20 -5.01 7.98 -22.90
N SER A 21 -6.17 7.46 -23.29
CA SER A 21 -7.43 8.19 -23.24
C SER A 21 -7.87 8.57 -21.81
N VAL A 22 -7.47 7.78 -20.81
CA VAL A 22 -7.73 8.05 -19.39
C VAL A 22 -6.61 8.89 -18.78
N THR A 23 -5.36 8.48 -18.99
CA THR A 23 -4.20 9.11 -18.35
C THR A 23 -3.97 10.55 -18.82
N LEU A 24 -4.13 10.83 -20.11
CA LEU A 24 -3.93 12.19 -20.66
C LEU A 24 -4.98 13.19 -20.19
N GLN A 25 -6.16 12.75 -19.77
CA GLN A 25 -7.23 13.62 -19.30
C GLN A 25 -7.09 14.02 -17.83
N THR A 26 -6.47 13.19 -17.02
CA THR A 26 -6.48 13.32 -15.55
C THR A 26 -5.10 13.45 -14.91
N ARG A 27 -4.04 13.23 -15.68
CA ARG A 27 -2.66 13.26 -15.18
C ARG A 27 -2.01 14.62 -15.41
N LEU A 28 -1.19 15.01 -14.46
CA LEU A 28 -0.24 16.11 -14.64
C LEU A 28 0.88 15.63 -15.57
N LEU A 29 1.01 16.24 -16.75
CA LEU A 29 1.92 15.76 -17.80
C LEU A 29 3.29 16.44 -17.78
N GLN A 30 3.44 17.51 -17.00
CA GLN A 30 4.68 18.25 -16.87
C GLN A 30 4.80 18.84 -15.46
N PRO A 31 6.02 19.12 -14.99
CA PRO A 31 6.21 19.74 -13.69
C PRO A 31 5.53 21.09 -13.62
N THR A 32 5.04 21.43 -12.44
CA THR A 32 4.50 22.76 -12.16
C THR A 32 5.19 23.38 -10.96
N ARG A 33 5.35 24.71 -11.00
CA ARG A 33 5.95 25.50 -9.92
C ARG A 33 5.00 26.61 -9.50
N ARG A 34 4.92 26.86 -8.21
CA ARG A 34 4.34 28.09 -7.66
C ARG A 34 5.40 28.89 -6.91
N THR A 35 5.36 30.18 -7.01
CA THR A 35 6.33 31.06 -6.34
C THR A 35 5.96 31.26 -4.88
N ARG A 36 4.66 31.34 -4.57
CA ARG A 36 4.15 31.52 -3.21
C ARG A 36 2.99 30.58 -2.94
N ARG A 37 2.83 30.22 -1.66
CA ARG A 37 1.69 29.43 -1.21
C ARG A 37 0.37 30.20 -1.52
N GLY A 38 -0.60 29.50 -2.10
CA GLY A 38 -1.89 30.07 -2.51
C GLY A 38 -1.96 30.58 -3.94
N GLU A 39 -0.83 30.78 -4.62
CA GLU A 39 -0.81 31.15 -6.04
C GLU A 39 -1.07 29.92 -6.94
N ALA A 40 -1.52 30.17 -8.16
CA ALA A 40 -1.67 29.15 -9.18
C ALA A 40 -0.30 28.59 -9.59
N ALA A 41 -0.18 27.27 -9.65
CA ALA A 41 1.02 26.63 -10.16
C ALA A 41 1.13 26.81 -11.67
N GLN A 42 2.32 27.14 -12.16
CA GLN A 42 2.61 27.34 -13.58
C GLN A 42 3.45 26.17 -14.11
N PRO A 43 3.18 25.70 -15.34
CA PRO A 43 4.02 24.69 -15.98
C PRO A 43 5.45 25.16 -16.13
N VAL A 44 6.40 24.26 -15.89
CA VAL A 44 7.84 24.50 -16.08
C VAL A 44 8.49 23.31 -16.79
N ARG A 45 9.66 23.52 -17.38
CA ARG A 45 10.44 22.42 -17.96
C ARG A 45 11.02 21.52 -16.88
N TRP A 46 11.24 20.24 -17.21
CA TRP A 46 11.87 19.28 -16.29
C TRP A 46 13.22 19.73 -15.78
N ASP A 47 14.09 20.20 -16.68
CA ASP A 47 15.43 20.68 -16.29
C ASP A 47 15.34 21.77 -15.21
N SER A 48 14.48 22.77 -15.45
CA SER A 48 14.28 23.87 -14.49
C SER A 48 13.70 23.41 -13.14
N ALA A 49 12.86 22.37 -13.14
CA ALA A 49 12.31 21.81 -11.91
C ALA A 49 13.38 21.03 -11.13
N LEU A 50 14.19 20.24 -11.83
CA LEU A 50 15.27 19.46 -11.24
C LEU A 50 16.41 20.33 -10.72
N ASP A 51 16.82 21.35 -11.50
CA ASP A 51 17.84 22.32 -11.08
C ASP A 51 17.41 23.02 -9.80
N LEU A 52 16.18 23.53 -9.75
CA LEU A 52 15.64 24.16 -8.54
C LEU A 52 15.67 23.23 -7.33
N ALA A 53 15.27 21.98 -7.51
CA ALA A 53 15.29 20.99 -6.42
C ALA A 53 16.72 20.73 -5.94
N ALA A 54 17.65 20.51 -6.88
CA ALA A 54 19.05 20.26 -6.58
C ALA A 54 19.71 21.45 -5.86
N GLU A 55 19.48 22.66 -6.33
CA GLU A 55 19.98 23.89 -5.69
C GLU A 55 19.45 24.04 -4.26
N GLN A 56 18.16 23.78 -4.02
CA GLN A 56 17.59 23.88 -2.68
C GLN A 56 18.16 22.81 -1.73
N PHE A 57 18.29 21.57 -2.18
CA PHE A 57 18.93 20.52 -1.38
C PHE A 57 20.40 20.88 -1.07
N ALA A 58 21.17 21.29 -2.06
CA ALA A 58 22.58 21.70 -1.87
C ALA A 58 22.69 22.85 -0.87
N ARG A 59 21.85 23.87 -0.98
CA ARG A 59 21.82 25.01 -0.05
C ARG A 59 21.52 24.55 1.38
N ILE A 60 20.45 23.77 1.57
CA ILE A 60 20.03 23.29 2.90
C ILE A 60 21.13 22.43 3.54
N ILE A 61 21.74 21.54 2.76
CA ILE A 61 22.81 20.67 3.24
C ILE A 61 24.04 21.50 3.64
N THR A 62 24.39 22.54 2.86
CA THR A 62 25.53 23.42 3.16
C THR A 62 25.27 24.25 4.40
N GLU A 63 24.07 24.79 4.59
CA GLU A 63 23.72 25.67 5.71
C GLU A 63 23.44 24.90 7.01
N HIS A 64 22.87 23.70 6.93
CA HIS A 64 22.28 23.00 8.09
C HIS A 64 22.76 21.55 8.25
N GLY A 65 23.55 21.04 7.32
CA GLY A 65 24.02 19.65 7.29
C GLY A 65 23.01 18.65 6.67
N PRO A 66 23.46 17.42 6.43
CA PRO A 66 22.68 16.39 5.74
C PRO A 66 21.40 15.97 6.49
N ASP A 67 21.40 16.02 7.81
CA ASP A 67 20.26 15.63 8.63
C ASP A 67 19.10 16.64 8.62
N ALA A 68 19.30 17.81 8.01
CA ALA A 68 18.22 18.75 7.71
C ALA A 68 17.35 18.30 6.53
N VAL A 69 17.75 17.24 5.81
CA VAL A 69 17.00 16.64 4.70
C VAL A 69 16.37 15.33 5.15
N GLY A 70 15.11 15.13 4.83
CA GLY A 70 14.39 13.89 5.07
C GLY A 70 13.55 13.47 3.87
N PHE A 71 13.36 12.17 3.69
CA PHE A 71 12.51 11.58 2.65
C PHE A 71 11.39 10.78 3.27
N TYR A 72 10.15 11.11 2.90
CA TYR A 72 8.98 10.31 3.20
C TYR A 72 8.49 9.67 1.90
N LEU A 73 8.68 8.37 1.79
CA LEU A 73 8.43 7.61 0.56
C LEU A 73 7.13 6.83 0.65
N SER A 74 6.56 6.49 -0.50
CA SER A 74 5.44 5.55 -0.54
C SER A 74 5.92 4.13 -0.25
N GLY A 75 5.12 3.34 0.47
CA GLY A 75 5.32 1.89 0.62
C GLY A 75 4.95 1.08 -0.63
N GLN A 76 4.54 1.73 -1.71
CA GLN A 76 4.04 1.12 -2.96
C GLN A 76 4.88 1.52 -4.18
N LEU A 77 6.14 1.79 -3.98
CA LEU A 77 7.10 2.06 -5.04
C LEU A 77 7.66 0.76 -5.63
N LEU A 78 8.26 0.86 -6.81
CA LEU A 78 9.05 -0.22 -7.38
C LEU A 78 10.32 -0.44 -6.55
N THR A 79 10.89 -1.64 -6.63
CA THR A 79 12.16 -1.97 -5.94
C THR A 79 13.29 -1.05 -6.38
N GLU A 80 13.32 -0.69 -7.65
CA GLU A 80 14.28 0.24 -8.24
C GLU A 80 14.16 1.65 -7.63
N ASP A 81 12.96 2.13 -7.37
CA ASP A 81 12.74 3.42 -6.72
C ASP A 81 13.33 3.44 -5.31
N TYR A 82 13.10 2.39 -4.50
CA TYR A 82 13.69 2.27 -3.17
C TYR A 82 15.21 2.22 -3.23
N TYR A 83 15.76 1.50 -4.19
CA TYR A 83 17.20 1.43 -4.38
C TYR A 83 17.81 2.82 -4.67
N VAL A 84 17.21 3.55 -5.62
CA VAL A 84 17.69 4.89 -6.01
C VAL A 84 17.55 5.87 -4.85
N PHE A 85 16.42 5.90 -4.15
CA PHE A 85 16.24 6.80 -3.00
C PHE A 85 17.16 6.46 -1.82
N ASN A 86 17.40 5.19 -1.53
CA ASN A 86 18.37 4.81 -0.50
C ASN A 86 19.80 5.22 -0.88
N LYS A 87 20.17 5.06 -2.15
CA LYS A 87 21.46 5.49 -2.67
C LYS A 87 21.62 7.02 -2.57
N LEU A 88 20.57 7.77 -2.95
CA LEU A 88 20.55 9.23 -2.84
C LEU A 88 20.68 9.68 -1.37
N ALA A 89 19.81 9.18 -0.49
CA ALA A 89 19.76 9.62 0.90
C ALA A 89 21.02 9.22 1.68
N LYS A 90 21.36 7.93 1.65
CA LYS A 90 22.44 7.39 2.49
C LYS A 90 23.81 7.51 1.85
N GLY A 91 23.90 7.28 0.53
CA GLY A 91 25.17 7.28 -0.17
C GLY A 91 25.66 8.65 -0.62
N LEU A 92 24.77 9.52 -1.05
CA LEU A 92 25.12 10.82 -1.63
C LEU A 92 24.87 11.98 -0.66
N ILE A 93 23.73 12.04 0.01
CA ILE A 93 23.41 13.10 0.98
C ILE A 93 24.04 12.80 2.34
N GLY A 94 24.07 11.53 2.75
CA GLY A 94 24.64 11.11 4.03
C GLY A 94 23.66 11.19 5.21
N THR A 95 22.35 11.03 4.96
CA THR A 95 21.31 11.01 6.01
C THR A 95 20.58 9.68 6.08
N ASN A 96 20.14 9.32 7.30
CA ASN A 96 19.24 8.20 7.54
C ASN A 96 17.76 8.61 7.70
N ASN A 97 17.44 9.88 7.49
CA ASN A 97 16.08 10.41 7.61
C ASN A 97 15.19 9.96 6.44
N VAL A 98 14.91 8.68 6.39
CA VAL A 98 14.04 8.04 5.38
C VAL A 98 13.00 7.20 6.10
N ASP A 99 11.74 7.44 5.82
CA ASP A 99 10.64 6.60 6.30
C ASP A 99 9.54 6.48 5.24
N THR A 100 8.57 5.59 5.51
CA THR A 100 7.47 5.29 4.58
C THR A 100 6.13 5.27 5.31
N ASN A 101 5.04 5.31 4.54
CA ASN A 101 3.69 5.14 5.07
C ASN A 101 3.45 3.76 5.69
N SER A 102 4.30 2.76 5.42
CA SER A 102 4.22 1.43 6.03
C SER A 102 4.33 1.51 7.55
N ARG A 103 5.05 2.50 8.08
CA ARG A 103 5.13 2.78 9.51
C ARG A 103 3.75 3.09 10.09
N LEU A 104 2.97 3.93 9.44
CA LEU A 104 1.63 4.32 9.90
C LEU A 104 0.56 3.30 9.52
N CYS A 105 0.74 2.58 8.42
CA CYS A 105 -0.23 1.63 7.90
C CYS A 105 -0.27 0.33 8.71
N MET A 106 0.87 -0.20 9.15
CA MET A 106 0.99 -1.57 9.63
C MET A 106 1.76 -1.75 10.95
N SER A 107 2.20 -0.69 11.61
CA SER A 107 3.01 -0.78 12.83
C SER A 107 2.35 -1.59 13.94
N SER A 108 1.05 -1.38 14.16
CA SER A 108 0.29 -2.10 15.20
C SER A 108 0.18 -3.60 14.89
N ALA A 109 -0.05 -3.96 13.62
CA ALA A 109 -0.10 -5.35 13.18
C ALA A 109 1.26 -6.04 13.35
N VAL A 110 2.35 -5.38 12.93
CA VAL A 110 3.72 -5.89 13.11
C VAL A 110 4.07 -6.07 14.58
N ALA A 111 3.73 -5.11 15.43
CA ALA A 111 3.94 -5.22 16.87
C ALA A 111 3.12 -6.38 17.47
N GLY A 112 1.87 -6.55 17.03
CA GLY A 112 1.01 -7.66 17.43
C GLY A 112 1.59 -9.03 17.02
N TYR A 113 2.00 -9.19 15.76
CA TYR A 113 2.61 -10.42 15.26
C TYR A 113 3.89 -10.78 16.04
N LYS A 114 4.78 -9.81 16.23
CA LYS A 114 6.02 -10.05 16.98
C LYS A 114 5.76 -10.43 18.43
N ALA A 115 4.79 -9.78 19.07
CA ALA A 115 4.47 -10.05 20.48
C ALA A 115 3.80 -11.41 20.68
N THR A 116 2.97 -11.87 19.73
CA THR A 116 2.17 -13.10 19.88
C THR A 116 2.75 -14.29 19.14
N LEU A 117 3.36 -14.07 17.99
CA LEU A 117 3.86 -15.14 17.10
C LEU A 117 5.39 -15.17 16.99
N GLY A 118 6.08 -14.16 17.51
CA GLY A 118 7.53 -14.08 17.52
C GLY A 118 8.15 -13.54 16.22
N ALA A 119 7.38 -13.36 15.16
CA ALA A 119 7.86 -12.90 13.86
C ALA A 119 6.85 -11.99 13.16
N ASP A 120 7.35 -11.14 12.26
CA ASP A 120 6.54 -10.36 11.33
C ASP A 120 6.31 -11.17 10.04
N ALA A 121 5.47 -12.19 10.16
CA ALA A 121 5.10 -13.06 9.04
C ALA A 121 3.69 -13.64 9.25
N PRO A 122 2.90 -13.82 8.17
CA PRO A 122 1.65 -14.57 8.26
C PRO A 122 1.94 -16.01 8.66
N PRO A 123 1.33 -16.54 9.73
CA PRO A 123 1.58 -17.91 10.18
C PRO A 123 0.87 -18.98 9.34
N ALA A 124 -0.11 -18.56 8.52
CA ALA A 124 -0.99 -19.43 7.74
C ALA A 124 -0.79 -19.21 6.24
N CYS A 125 -1.19 -20.19 5.44
CA CYS A 125 -1.26 -20.07 3.97
C CYS A 125 -2.71 -20.16 3.48
N TYR A 126 -2.93 -19.85 2.21
CA TYR A 126 -4.28 -19.87 1.64
C TYR A 126 -4.93 -21.26 1.60
N ASP A 127 -4.13 -22.33 1.54
CA ASP A 127 -4.65 -23.69 1.48
C ASP A 127 -5.21 -24.15 2.83
N ASP A 128 -4.82 -23.52 3.93
CA ASP A 128 -5.36 -23.80 5.27
C ASP A 128 -6.88 -23.58 5.33
N LEU A 129 -7.41 -22.68 4.49
CA LEU A 129 -8.85 -22.47 4.37
C LEU A 129 -9.63 -23.73 4.00
N ASN A 130 -9.02 -24.63 3.21
CA ASN A 130 -9.64 -25.86 2.78
C ASN A 130 -9.70 -26.94 3.91
N HIS A 131 -8.90 -26.75 4.96
CA HIS A 131 -8.76 -27.66 6.08
C HIS A 131 -9.35 -27.12 7.39
N ALA A 132 -9.76 -25.85 7.37
CA ALA A 132 -10.32 -25.20 8.55
C ALA A 132 -11.69 -25.78 8.93
N HIS A 133 -11.92 -25.94 10.22
CA HIS A 133 -13.23 -26.25 10.79
C HIS A 133 -13.97 -24.99 11.23
N THR A 134 -13.23 -23.97 11.62
CA THR A 134 -13.76 -22.67 12.03
C THR A 134 -12.86 -21.56 11.50
N LEU A 135 -13.48 -20.55 10.88
CA LEU A 135 -12.84 -19.30 10.53
C LEU A 135 -13.34 -18.21 11.46
N PHE A 136 -12.40 -17.51 12.12
CA PHE A 136 -12.69 -16.35 12.95
C PHE A 136 -12.17 -15.10 12.27
N ILE A 137 -13.07 -14.18 11.91
CA ILE A 137 -12.77 -12.94 11.21
C ILE A 137 -13.12 -11.77 12.14
N ALA A 138 -12.13 -10.99 12.52
CA ALA A 138 -12.30 -9.87 13.44
C ALA A 138 -11.91 -8.55 12.79
N GLY A 139 -12.82 -7.57 12.76
CA GLY A 139 -12.57 -6.21 12.28
C GLY A 139 -12.19 -6.11 10.80
N SER A 140 -12.62 -7.08 9.97
CA SER A 140 -12.26 -7.15 8.56
C SER A 140 -13.49 -7.34 7.66
N ASN A 141 -13.74 -6.38 6.79
CA ASN A 141 -14.67 -6.57 5.68
C ASN A 141 -13.95 -7.25 4.51
N THR A 142 -13.70 -8.55 4.64
CA THR A 142 -12.95 -9.37 3.67
C THR A 142 -13.62 -9.41 2.30
N ALA A 143 -14.96 -9.42 2.25
CA ALA A 143 -15.71 -9.41 0.99
C ALA A 143 -15.41 -8.16 0.16
N PHE A 144 -15.22 -7.01 0.81
CA PHE A 144 -14.90 -5.74 0.16
C PHE A 144 -13.39 -5.58 -0.10
N ALA A 145 -12.56 -5.76 0.94
CA ALA A 145 -11.13 -5.46 0.87
C ALA A 145 -10.32 -6.55 0.16
N HIS A 146 -10.74 -7.82 0.30
CA HIS A 146 -10.05 -8.99 -0.24
C HIS A 146 -11.03 -9.94 -0.96
N PRO A 147 -11.70 -9.49 -2.05
CA PRO A 147 -12.78 -10.25 -2.66
C PRO A 147 -12.34 -11.61 -3.23
N VAL A 148 -11.08 -11.74 -3.68
CA VAL A 148 -10.57 -13.03 -4.14
C VAL A 148 -10.39 -14.00 -2.97
N LEU A 149 -9.94 -13.53 -1.81
CA LEU A 149 -9.86 -14.33 -0.59
C LEU A 149 -11.26 -14.73 -0.10
N MET A 150 -12.22 -13.81 -0.12
CA MET A 150 -13.60 -14.12 0.25
C MET A 150 -14.20 -15.24 -0.61
N ARG A 151 -13.96 -15.22 -1.92
CA ARG A 151 -14.38 -16.30 -2.82
C ARG A 151 -13.75 -17.65 -2.47
N ARG A 152 -12.49 -17.67 -1.98
CA ARG A 152 -11.87 -18.90 -1.48
C ARG A 152 -12.57 -19.40 -0.22
N ILE A 153 -12.93 -18.51 0.69
CA ILE A 153 -13.69 -18.84 1.90
C ILE A 153 -15.06 -19.44 1.52
N GLU A 154 -15.75 -18.82 0.57
CA GLU A 154 -17.02 -19.32 0.05
C GLU A 154 -16.89 -20.69 -0.61
N ASP A 155 -15.82 -20.92 -1.39
CA ASP A 155 -15.54 -22.21 -2.00
C ASP A 155 -15.24 -23.28 -0.94
N ALA A 156 -14.44 -22.94 0.09
CA ALA A 156 -14.14 -23.84 1.20
C ALA A 156 -15.43 -24.19 1.98
N LYS A 157 -16.29 -23.21 2.26
CA LYS A 157 -17.60 -23.42 2.91
C LYS A 157 -18.53 -24.28 2.07
N ARG A 158 -18.52 -24.10 0.74
CA ARG A 158 -19.32 -24.88 -0.20
C ARG A 158 -18.84 -26.35 -0.28
N ALA A 159 -17.51 -26.54 -0.24
CA ALA A 159 -16.91 -27.88 -0.23
C ALA A 159 -17.07 -28.59 1.13
N ASN A 160 -17.05 -27.83 2.23
CA ASN A 160 -17.27 -28.31 3.58
C ASN A 160 -18.37 -27.48 4.28
N PRO A 161 -19.65 -27.88 4.18
CA PRO A 161 -20.75 -27.17 4.84
C PRO A 161 -20.65 -27.11 6.36
N ALA A 162 -19.86 -27.98 6.97
CA ALA A 162 -19.60 -28.00 8.43
C ALA A 162 -18.61 -26.89 8.86
N LEU A 163 -17.86 -26.29 7.95
CA LEU A 163 -17.01 -25.13 8.25
C LEU A 163 -17.85 -24.00 8.87
N ARG A 164 -17.46 -23.54 10.05
CA ARG A 164 -18.13 -22.42 10.75
C ARG A 164 -17.40 -21.12 10.45
N ILE A 165 -18.16 -20.08 10.11
CA ILE A 165 -17.63 -18.71 9.91
C ILE A 165 -18.20 -17.83 11.00
N ILE A 166 -17.30 -17.27 11.82
CA ILE A 166 -17.62 -16.37 12.91
C ILE A 166 -17.01 -15.00 12.58
N VAL A 167 -17.83 -13.97 12.59
CA VAL A 167 -17.39 -12.60 12.30
C VAL A 167 -17.63 -11.72 13.52
N VAL A 168 -16.62 -10.96 13.91
CA VAL A 168 -16.72 -9.92 14.94
C VAL A 168 -16.41 -8.57 14.30
N ASP A 169 -17.45 -7.80 14.06
CA ASP A 169 -17.41 -6.45 13.50
C ASP A 169 -18.57 -5.63 14.07
N PRO A 170 -18.37 -4.35 14.43
CA PRO A 170 -19.47 -3.51 14.90
C PRO A 170 -20.51 -3.20 13.81
N ARG A 171 -20.19 -3.46 12.55
CA ARG A 171 -21.10 -3.28 11.42
C ARG A 171 -21.44 -4.64 10.80
N ARG A 172 -22.68 -4.78 10.39
CA ARG A 172 -23.11 -5.91 9.55
C ARG A 172 -22.68 -5.67 8.10
N THR A 173 -21.46 -6.11 7.79
CA THR A 173 -20.84 -5.99 6.46
C THR A 173 -21.23 -7.20 5.59
N GLU A 174 -20.89 -7.16 4.30
CA GLU A 174 -21.09 -8.29 3.39
C GLU A 174 -20.36 -9.56 3.88
N THR A 175 -19.24 -9.39 4.58
CA THR A 175 -18.53 -10.50 5.23
C THR A 175 -19.36 -11.08 6.38
N ALA A 176 -20.00 -10.23 7.17
CA ALA A 176 -20.86 -10.63 8.28
C ALA A 176 -22.16 -11.32 7.78
N GLU A 177 -22.67 -10.93 6.62
CA GLU A 177 -23.84 -11.58 6.00
C GLU A 177 -23.59 -13.03 5.60
N ALA A 178 -22.32 -13.34 5.26
CA ALA A 178 -21.90 -14.71 4.91
C ALA A 178 -21.53 -15.56 6.15
N ALA A 179 -21.60 -15.00 7.36
CA ALA A 179 -21.20 -15.68 8.59
C ALA A 179 -22.31 -16.56 9.16
N ASP A 180 -21.91 -17.63 9.85
CA ASP A 180 -22.82 -18.45 10.66
C ASP A 180 -23.13 -17.77 12.01
N LEU A 181 -22.23 -16.90 12.48
CA LEU A 181 -22.37 -16.09 13.68
C LEU A 181 -21.73 -14.73 13.49
N HIS A 182 -22.47 -13.65 13.83
CA HIS A 182 -22.03 -12.28 13.84
C HIS A 182 -22.32 -11.61 15.18
#